data_d9773cf7914a9a6de77c57f708f84323
#
_entry.id   d9773cf7914a9a6de77c57f708f84323
#
_cell.length_a   1.000
_cell.length_b   1.000
_cell.length_c   1.000
_cell.angle_alpha   90.00
_cell.angle_beta   90.00
_cell.angle_gamma   90.00
#
_symmetry.space_group_name_H-M   'P 1'
#
loop_
_entity.id
_entity.type
_entity.pdbx_description
1 polymer ?
#
loop_
_entity_poly.entity_id
_entity_poly.type
_entity_poly.pdbx_seq_one_letter_code
_entity_poly.pdbx_strand_id
1 'polypeptide(L)'
;GVAIKQNLPFREAKAFNYLMSRFSTPDEIFGPISINRLKDFKKYERPLEGYLPTAGVVFLDEIGKAGPAIQNSLLTAINEKIYRNGDSEIKLPLKLLIAASNELPAHGEGLEALWDRFLLRIICTCVKDEQTFYNMLLDDNDKEINVPSELQISEEEYADWRGQINRISLSAEILHYITNVRRQLKRLLLDDEGTARNVYISDRRWKNIVQLLKASAFINGRTEVNSSDLLPLYHCLWNEVDECEPIHQLVIRELFTSCLEKMEEITEAIKSDIRISRVRQALEDFKNNCSPRNELEITDYFYYHVEEHGTGHTYIFAVDYLALKEQKKENAPKQAVIYPDPLNPGRSIIRCYPGGTPSSSASQQRVNLYREGTEYLLIDGVRYPMRQRKKGEKTLPASGKSSQSLFDKLPQ
;
A
#
# COMPACT_ATOMS: atom_id res chain seq x y z
N GLY A 1 -17.83 -6.73 -6.81
CA GLY A 1 -19.20 -6.31 -7.11
C GLY A 1 -20.18 -6.64 -5.99
N VAL A 2 -20.30 -7.91 -5.57
CA VAL A 2 -21.25 -8.33 -4.50
C VAL A 2 -20.92 -7.68 -3.17
N ALA A 3 -19.66 -7.64 -2.78
CA ALA A 3 -19.22 -7.02 -1.53
C ALA A 3 -19.59 -5.52 -1.44
N ILE A 4 -19.61 -4.79 -2.55
CA ILE A 4 -19.97 -3.37 -2.57
C ILE A 4 -21.48 -3.16 -2.36
N LYS A 5 -22.33 -4.09 -2.79
CA LYS A 5 -23.78 -3.99 -2.57
C LYS A 5 -24.17 -4.19 -1.11
N GLN A 6 -23.47 -5.08 -0.41
CA GLN A 6 -23.84 -5.51 0.94
C GLN A 6 -23.10 -4.71 2.03
N ASN A 7 -21.94 -4.13 1.71
CA ASN A 7 -21.02 -3.53 2.67
C ASN A 7 -20.64 -2.11 2.27
N LEU A 8 -21.65 -1.22 2.28
CA LEU A 8 -21.39 0.18 1.98
C LEU A 8 -20.66 0.87 3.13
N PRO A 9 -19.63 1.67 2.84
CA PRO A 9 -18.96 2.47 3.86
C PRO A 9 -19.81 3.61 4.41
N PHE A 10 -20.94 3.91 3.75
CA PHE A 10 -21.84 4.99 4.10
C PHE A 10 -23.21 4.44 4.49
N ARG A 11 -23.73 4.86 5.64
CA ARG A 11 -24.98 4.33 6.23
C ARG A 11 -26.23 4.52 5.36
N GLU A 12 -26.37 5.69 4.76
CA GLU A 12 -27.56 6.05 3.98
C GLU A 12 -27.34 5.94 2.46
N ALA A 13 -26.18 5.51 2.00
CA ALA A 13 -25.88 5.45 0.58
C ALA A 13 -26.52 4.21 -0.08
N LYS A 14 -27.00 4.38 -1.31
CA LYS A 14 -27.38 3.28 -2.19
C LYS A 14 -26.19 2.89 -3.08
N ALA A 15 -26.09 1.62 -3.41
CA ALA A 15 -25.09 1.12 -4.34
C ALA A 15 -25.69 0.90 -5.74
N PHE A 16 -24.89 1.21 -6.75
CA PHE A 16 -25.12 0.80 -8.12
C PHE A 16 -23.93 0.02 -8.63
N ASN A 17 -24.18 -1.18 -9.19
CA ASN A 17 -23.15 -2.05 -9.73
C ASN A 17 -23.56 -2.50 -11.13
N TYR A 18 -22.68 -2.33 -12.11
CA TYR A 18 -22.98 -2.67 -13.48
C TYR A 18 -21.72 -3.23 -14.20
N LEU A 19 -21.90 -4.34 -14.94
CA LEU A 19 -20.90 -4.92 -15.81
C LEU A 19 -21.10 -4.38 -17.23
N MET A 20 -20.17 -3.59 -17.72
CA MET A 20 -20.22 -3.01 -19.07
C MET A 20 -20.00 -4.09 -20.14
N SER A 21 -20.69 -3.93 -21.27
CA SER A 21 -20.46 -4.67 -22.49
C SER A 21 -20.42 -3.69 -23.67
N ARG A 22 -19.97 -4.15 -24.83
CA ARG A 22 -20.00 -3.34 -26.07
C ARG A 22 -21.43 -3.00 -26.53
N PHE A 23 -22.41 -3.72 -26.00
CA PHE A 23 -23.84 -3.52 -26.32
C PHE A 23 -24.59 -2.76 -25.22
N SER A 24 -23.90 -2.38 -24.14
CA SER A 24 -24.50 -1.62 -23.05
C SER A 24 -25.05 -0.29 -23.54
N THR A 25 -26.23 0.04 -23.03
CA THR A 25 -26.96 1.26 -23.40
C THR A 25 -27.04 2.23 -22.22
N PRO A 26 -27.21 3.54 -22.47
CA PRO A 26 -27.43 4.50 -21.39
C PRO A 26 -28.66 4.18 -20.52
N ASP A 27 -29.65 3.47 -21.06
CA ASP A 27 -30.87 3.10 -20.35
C ASP A 27 -30.61 2.14 -19.18
N GLU A 28 -29.62 1.27 -19.32
CA GLU A 28 -29.26 0.30 -18.29
C GLU A 28 -28.51 0.95 -17.11
N ILE A 29 -27.91 2.10 -17.34
CA ILE A 29 -27.10 2.81 -16.35
C ILE A 29 -27.86 3.97 -15.73
N PHE A 30 -28.59 4.71 -16.54
CA PHE A 30 -29.29 5.95 -16.13
C PHE A 30 -30.82 5.80 -16.03
N GLY A 31 -31.34 4.61 -16.33
CA GLY A 31 -32.76 4.29 -16.34
C GLY A 31 -33.41 4.44 -17.75
N PRO A 32 -34.42 3.65 -18.06
CA PRO A 32 -35.13 3.70 -19.34
C PRO A 32 -35.96 4.98 -19.47
N ILE A 33 -36.30 5.39 -20.69
CA ILE A 33 -37.20 6.52 -20.92
C ILE A 33 -38.61 6.17 -20.46
N SER A 34 -39.22 7.03 -19.66
CA SER A 34 -40.59 6.84 -19.19
C SER A 34 -41.60 7.09 -20.33
N ILE A 35 -42.18 6.01 -20.85
CA ILE A 35 -43.19 6.08 -21.93
C ILE A 35 -44.43 6.87 -21.49
N ASN A 36 -44.85 6.77 -20.24
CA ASN A 36 -46.01 7.50 -19.73
C ASN A 36 -45.74 9.00 -19.69
N ARG A 37 -44.58 9.42 -19.18
CA ARG A 37 -44.18 10.84 -19.16
C ARG A 37 -43.99 11.41 -20.55
N LEU A 38 -43.52 10.61 -21.49
CA LEU A 38 -43.38 11.00 -22.89
C LEU A 38 -44.75 11.21 -23.56
N LYS A 39 -45.72 10.31 -23.30
CA LYS A 39 -47.08 10.39 -23.88
C LYS A 39 -47.93 11.51 -23.26
N ASP A 40 -47.93 11.58 -21.91
CA ASP A 40 -48.84 12.46 -21.17
C ASP A 40 -48.33 13.91 -21.09
N PHE A 41 -47.02 14.09 -20.98
CA PHE A 41 -46.40 15.39 -20.74
C PHE A 41 -45.41 15.83 -21.85
N LYS A 42 -45.18 15.01 -22.86
CA LYS A 42 -44.18 15.23 -23.93
C LYS A 42 -42.74 15.49 -23.39
N LYS A 43 -42.44 14.91 -22.23
CA LYS A 43 -41.15 15.07 -21.55
C LYS A 43 -40.33 13.82 -21.62
N TYR A 44 -39.04 13.98 -22.00
CA TYR A 44 -38.02 12.91 -21.98
C TYR A 44 -37.44 12.77 -20.58
N GLU A 45 -38.18 12.10 -19.70
CA GLU A 45 -37.72 11.84 -18.34
C GLU A 45 -37.52 10.35 -18.12
N ARG A 46 -36.55 10.02 -17.27
CA ARG A 46 -36.17 8.65 -16.87
C ARG A 46 -36.56 8.40 -15.43
N PRO A 47 -37.08 7.22 -15.04
CA PRO A 47 -37.12 6.78 -13.66
C PRO A 47 -35.70 6.51 -13.19
N LEU A 48 -35.28 7.19 -12.14
CA LEU A 48 -33.87 7.15 -11.69
C LEU A 48 -33.62 6.17 -10.53
N GLU A 49 -34.70 5.73 -9.89
CA GLU A 49 -34.62 4.87 -8.72
C GLU A 49 -33.98 3.51 -9.10
N GLY A 50 -32.92 3.13 -8.36
CA GLY A 50 -32.15 1.92 -8.61
C GLY A 50 -31.07 2.06 -9.69
N TYR A 51 -30.91 3.22 -10.30
CA TYR A 51 -29.90 3.53 -11.29
C TYR A 51 -28.80 4.44 -10.74
N LEU A 52 -27.71 4.59 -11.50
CA LEU A 52 -26.53 5.39 -11.13
C LEU A 52 -26.89 6.77 -10.57
N PRO A 53 -27.85 7.54 -11.11
CA PRO A 53 -28.12 8.89 -10.60
C PRO A 53 -28.58 8.95 -9.15
N THR A 54 -29.05 7.86 -8.56
CA THR A 54 -29.49 7.80 -7.15
C THR A 54 -28.49 7.12 -6.23
N ALA A 55 -27.36 6.67 -6.77
CA ALA A 55 -26.37 5.91 -6.02
C ALA A 55 -25.30 6.81 -5.40
N GLY A 56 -24.98 6.55 -4.13
CA GLY A 56 -23.85 7.17 -3.44
C GLY A 56 -22.52 6.45 -3.70
N VAL A 57 -22.60 5.14 -3.96
CA VAL A 57 -21.44 4.29 -4.30
C VAL A 57 -21.72 3.59 -5.62
N VAL A 58 -20.81 3.72 -6.56
CA VAL A 58 -20.94 3.16 -7.91
C VAL A 58 -19.75 2.26 -8.20
N PHE A 59 -20.01 1.07 -8.70
CA PHE A 59 -19.01 0.16 -9.26
C PHE A 59 -19.34 -0.14 -10.72
N LEU A 60 -18.40 0.18 -11.62
CA LEU A 60 -18.50 -0.10 -13.05
C LEU A 60 -17.42 -1.09 -13.45
N ASP A 61 -17.83 -2.29 -13.79
CA ASP A 61 -16.90 -3.32 -14.26
C ASP A 61 -16.76 -3.26 -15.77
N GLU A 62 -15.59 -3.60 -16.30
CA GLU A 62 -15.25 -3.56 -17.72
C GLU A 62 -15.51 -2.18 -18.37
N ILE A 63 -15.16 -1.09 -17.68
CA ILE A 63 -15.44 0.29 -18.12
C ILE A 63 -14.87 0.59 -19.51
N GLY A 64 -13.78 -0.07 -19.91
CA GLY A 64 -13.18 0.04 -21.24
C GLY A 64 -14.13 -0.32 -22.40
N LYS A 65 -15.20 -1.08 -22.12
CA LYS A 65 -16.20 -1.47 -23.12
C LYS A 65 -17.36 -0.48 -23.27
N ALA A 66 -17.36 0.63 -22.50
CA ALA A 66 -18.43 1.62 -22.55
C ALA A 66 -18.45 2.35 -23.90
N GLY A 67 -19.61 2.38 -24.54
CA GLY A 67 -19.78 3.14 -25.79
C GLY A 67 -19.77 4.66 -25.57
N PRO A 68 -19.57 5.48 -26.64
CA PRO A 68 -19.41 6.94 -26.54
C PRO A 68 -20.57 7.66 -25.84
N ALA A 69 -21.81 7.18 -26.00
CA ALA A 69 -22.99 7.79 -25.35
C ALA A 69 -22.95 7.64 -23.81
N ILE A 70 -22.49 6.48 -23.32
CA ILE A 70 -22.30 6.21 -21.89
C ILE A 70 -21.14 7.05 -21.37
N GLN A 71 -20.02 7.08 -22.09
CA GLN A 71 -18.83 7.84 -21.72
C GLN A 71 -19.14 9.31 -21.52
N ASN A 72 -19.85 9.95 -22.46
CA ASN A 72 -20.22 11.36 -22.37
C ASN A 72 -21.15 11.64 -21.18
N SER A 73 -22.08 10.75 -20.90
CA SER A 73 -22.97 10.87 -19.74
C SER A 73 -22.22 10.72 -18.43
N LEU A 74 -21.27 9.78 -18.34
CA LEU A 74 -20.40 9.59 -17.19
C LEU A 74 -19.46 10.78 -16.98
N LEU A 75 -18.96 11.39 -18.05
CA LEU A 75 -18.11 12.59 -17.95
C LEU A 75 -18.83 13.74 -17.22
N THR A 76 -20.08 13.99 -17.56
CA THR A 76 -20.90 15.01 -16.89
C THR A 76 -21.18 14.62 -15.43
N ALA A 77 -21.59 13.38 -15.21
CA ALA A 77 -21.90 12.86 -13.88
C ALA A 77 -20.69 12.93 -12.92
N ILE A 78 -19.49 12.58 -13.37
CA ILE A 78 -18.27 12.58 -12.54
C ILE A 78 -17.76 13.99 -12.28
N ASN A 79 -17.79 14.87 -13.31
CA ASN A 79 -17.22 16.21 -13.20
C ASN A 79 -18.09 17.15 -12.38
N GLU A 80 -19.35 17.23 -12.75
CA GLU A 80 -20.28 18.24 -12.25
C GLU A 80 -21.12 17.70 -11.10
N LYS A 81 -21.13 16.37 -10.93
CA LYS A 81 -22.03 15.65 -10.02
C LYS A 81 -23.50 16.02 -10.28
N ILE A 82 -23.84 16.21 -11.54
CA ILE A 82 -25.17 16.55 -12.03
C ILE A 82 -25.56 15.56 -13.12
N TYR A 83 -26.82 15.18 -13.12
CA TYR A 83 -27.46 14.45 -14.20
C TYR A 83 -28.63 15.23 -14.75
N ARG A 84 -28.68 15.37 -16.07
CA ARG A 84 -29.82 16.04 -16.76
C ARG A 84 -30.86 15.02 -17.10
N ASN A 85 -32.03 15.17 -16.50
CA ASN A 85 -33.18 14.32 -16.74
C ASN A 85 -34.33 15.15 -17.38
N GLY A 86 -34.38 15.15 -18.68
CA GLY A 86 -35.26 16.08 -19.43
C GLY A 86 -34.84 17.53 -19.19
N ASP A 87 -35.79 18.33 -18.72
CA ASP A 87 -35.58 19.77 -18.40
C ASP A 87 -34.97 19.97 -16.99
N SER A 88 -34.82 18.91 -16.19
CA SER A 88 -34.40 18.99 -14.79
C SER A 88 -32.94 18.63 -14.63
N GLU A 89 -32.20 19.40 -13.83
CA GLU A 89 -30.88 19.07 -13.38
C GLU A 89 -30.94 18.48 -11.97
N ILE A 90 -30.38 17.29 -11.80
CA ILE A 90 -30.39 16.54 -10.53
C ILE A 90 -28.98 16.41 -10.03
N LYS A 91 -28.74 16.86 -8.80
CA LYS A 91 -27.46 16.70 -8.13
C LYS A 91 -27.29 15.24 -7.69
N LEU A 92 -26.20 14.60 -8.11
CA LEU A 92 -25.91 13.23 -7.79
C LEU A 92 -25.40 13.11 -6.35
N PRO A 93 -25.86 12.11 -5.57
CA PRO A 93 -25.35 11.83 -4.23
C PRO A 93 -23.99 11.09 -4.26
N LEU A 94 -23.33 11.07 -5.40
CA LEU A 94 -22.13 10.28 -5.68
C LEU A 94 -20.95 10.68 -4.75
N LYS A 95 -20.53 9.73 -3.92
CA LYS A 95 -19.41 9.84 -2.99
C LYS A 95 -18.20 9.08 -3.49
N LEU A 96 -18.41 7.85 -4.02
CA LEU A 96 -17.37 6.95 -4.48
C LEU A 96 -17.75 6.32 -5.81
N LEU A 97 -16.84 6.38 -6.76
CA LEU A 97 -16.93 5.64 -8.02
C LEU A 97 -15.69 4.80 -8.19
N ILE A 98 -15.88 3.50 -8.34
CA ILE A 98 -14.84 2.51 -8.62
C ILE A 98 -15.13 1.95 -10.01
N ALA A 99 -14.10 1.85 -10.82
CA ALA A 99 -14.16 1.18 -12.11
C ALA A 99 -13.08 0.10 -12.20
N ALA A 100 -13.39 -0.99 -12.87
CA ALA A 100 -12.44 -2.03 -13.22
C ALA A 100 -12.38 -2.19 -14.74
N SER A 101 -11.22 -2.55 -15.25
CA SER A 101 -11.03 -2.88 -16.66
C SER A 101 -9.83 -3.80 -16.83
N ASN A 102 -9.92 -4.74 -17.75
CA ASN A 102 -8.80 -5.57 -18.17
C ASN A 102 -7.93 -4.91 -19.25
N GLU A 103 -8.43 -3.84 -19.84
CA GLU A 103 -7.80 -3.12 -20.94
C GLU A 103 -7.69 -1.62 -20.59
N LEU A 104 -6.61 -0.99 -21.04
CA LEU A 104 -6.50 0.46 -21.02
C LEU A 104 -7.26 1.04 -22.22
N PRO A 105 -7.69 2.32 -22.14
CA PRO A 105 -8.28 3.01 -23.29
C PRO A 105 -7.31 3.01 -24.46
N ALA A 106 -7.80 2.57 -25.63
CA ALA A 106 -7.04 2.74 -26.86
C ALA A 106 -6.99 4.22 -27.26
N HIS A 107 -5.86 4.65 -27.80
CA HIS A 107 -5.70 6.02 -28.26
C HIS A 107 -6.72 6.36 -29.34
N GLY A 108 -7.39 7.52 -29.19
CA GLY A 108 -8.36 8.02 -30.18
C GLY A 108 -9.77 7.46 -30.07
N GLU A 109 -10.08 6.62 -29.13
CA GLU A 109 -11.44 6.08 -28.88
C GLU A 109 -12.30 6.98 -27.99
N GLY A 110 -11.76 8.12 -27.51
CA GLY A 110 -12.50 9.09 -26.69
C GLY A 110 -12.58 8.74 -25.19
N LEU A 111 -12.08 7.59 -24.80
CA LEU A 111 -12.02 7.15 -23.39
C LEU A 111 -10.96 7.91 -22.57
N GLU A 112 -9.99 8.56 -23.20
CA GLU A 112 -8.92 9.29 -22.52
C GLU A 112 -9.46 10.38 -21.60
N ALA A 113 -10.52 11.06 -22.06
CA ALA A 113 -11.20 12.08 -21.26
C ALA A 113 -11.83 11.52 -20.00
N LEU A 114 -12.43 10.32 -20.06
CA LEU A 114 -13.00 9.62 -18.91
C LEU A 114 -11.88 9.08 -18.03
N TRP A 115 -10.82 8.53 -18.61
CA TRP A 115 -9.65 8.02 -17.92
C TRP A 115 -8.96 9.09 -17.07
N ASP A 116 -8.84 10.32 -17.56
CA ASP A 116 -8.29 11.46 -16.80
C ASP A 116 -9.07 11.80 -15.52
N ARG A 117 -10.33 11.34 -15.38
CA ARG A 117 -11.17 11.61 -14.19
C ARG A 117 -10.96 10.58 -13.07
N PHE A 118 -10.43 9.41 -13.38
CA PHE A 118 -10.05 8.45 -12.35
C PHE A 118 -8.74 8.87 -11.72
N LEU A 119 -8.82 9.31 -10.47
CA LEU A 119 -7.68 9.86 -9.74
C LEU A 119 -6.66 8.78 -9.38
N LEU A 120 -7.13 7.73 -8.69
CA LEU A 120 -6.31 6.61 -8.29
C LEU A 120 -6.41 5.49 -9.32
N ARG A 121 -5.27 4.99 -9.76
CA ARG A 121 -5.16 3.92 -10.74
C ARG A 121 -4.25 2.85 -10.17
N ILE A 122 -4.78 1.63 -10.08
CA ILE A 122 -4.10 0.51 -9.43
C ILE A 122 -4.07 -0.66 -10.40
N ILE A 123 -2.88 -1.18 -10.65
CA ILE A 123 -2.69 -2.41 -11.43
C ILE A 123 -2.81 -3.58 -10.47
N CYS A 124 -3.83 -4.41 -10.68
CA CYS A 124 -3.99 -5.66 -9.95
C CYS A 124 -3.27 -6.78 -10.70
N THR A 125 -2.20 -7.30 -10.11
CA THR A 125 -1.49 -8.47 -10.63
C THR A 125 -1.97 -9.74 -9.94
N CYS A 126 -1.62 -10.91 -10.48
CA CYS A 126 -1.86 -12.17 -9.78
C CYS A 126 -1.14 -12.21 -8.43
N VAL A 127 -1.69 -13.00 -7.52
CA VAL A 127 -1.08 -13.22 -6.19
C VAL A 127 0.28 -13.86 -6.36
N LYS A 128 1.33 -13.21 -5.84
CA LYS A 128 2.72 -13.67 -5.96
C LYS A 128 3.19 -14.47 -4.75
N ASP A 129 2.64 -14.18 -3.57
CA ASP A 129 2.97 -14.85 -2.33
C ASP A 129 2.20 -16.17 -2.20
N GLU A 130 2.91 -17.28 -2.02
CA GLU A 130 2.32 -18.60 -1.95
C GLU A 130 1.33 -18.75 -0.79
N GLN A 131 1.63 -18.18 0.38
CA GLN A 131 0.73 -18.30 1.52
C GLN A 131 -0.58 -17.54 1.29
N THR A 132 -0.50 -16.37 0.68
CA THR A 132 -1.68 -15.59 0.28
C THR A 132 -2.48 -16.32 -0.79
N PHE A 133 -1.80 -17.00 -1.73
CA PHE A 133 -2.45 -17.81 -2.75
C PHE A 133 -3.18 -19.01 -2.13
N TYR A 134 -2.55 -19.73 -1.18
CA TYR A 134 -3.20 -20.83 -0.46
C TYR A 134 -4.39 -20.34 0.36
N ASN A 135 -4.26 -19.24 1.04
CA ASN A 135 -5.37 -18.64 1.80
C ASN A 135 -6.55 -18.31 0.87
N MET A 136 -6.27 -17.74 -0.30
CA MET A 136 -7.29 -17.46 -1.32
C MET A 136 -8.01 -18.73 -1.82
N LEU A 137 -7.27 -19.84 -1.99
CA LEU A 137 -7.86 -21.12 -2.43
C LEU A 137 -8.71 -21.78 -1.32
N LEU A 138 -8.35 -21.55 -0.06
CA LEU A 138 -9.02 -22.16 1.09
C LEU A 138 -10.12 -21.27 1.68
N ASP A 139 -10.20 -20.02 1.23
CA ASP A 139 -11.21 -19.08 1.74
C ASP A 139 -12.58 -19.42 1.14
N ASP A 140 -13.55 -19.62 2.04
CA ASP A 140 -14.95 -19.79 1.64
C ASP A 140 -15.47 -18.44 1.14
N ASN A 141 -15.57 -18.31 -0.18
CA ASN A 141 -16.08 -17.10 -0.87
C ASN A 141 -17.53 -16.73 -0.49
N ASP A 142 -18.22 -17.58 0.27
CA ASP A 142 -19.62 -17.39 0.68
C ASP A 142 -19.76 -16.63 2.03
N LYS A 143 -18.66 -16.23 2.67
CA LYS A 143 -18.75 -15.42 3.89
C LYS A 143 -19.24 -14.02 3.54
N GLU A 144 -20.48 -13.74 3.91
CA GLU A 144 -21.00 -12.37 3.89
C GLU A 144 -20.14 -11.48 4.80
N ILE A 145 -19.42 -10.55 4.20
CA ILE A 145 -18.71 -9.52 4.96
C ILE A 145 -19.76 -8.52 5.42
N ASN A 146 -20.10 -8.51 6.68
CA ASN A 146 -21.04 -7.54 7.23
C ASN A 146 -20.25 -6.43 7.95
N VAL A 147 -20.35 -5.20 7.47
CA VAL A 147 -19.78 -4.03 8.14
C VAL A 147 -20.73 -3.57 9.24
N PRO A 148 -20.34 -3.63 10.52
CA PRO A 148 -21.16 -3.12 11.60
C PRO A 148 -21.60 -1.67 11.35
N SER A 149 -22.85 -1.35 11.66
CA SER A 149 -23.39 -0.01 11.46
C SER A 149 -22.61 1.11 12.17
N GLU A 150 -21.92 0.75 13.25
CA GLU A 150 -21.04 1.64 14.03
C GLU A 150 -19.79 2.08 13.24
N LEU A 151 -19.37 1.26 12.28
CA LEU A 151 -18.22 1.56 11.41
C LEU A 151 -18.64 2.25 10.10
N GLN A 152 -19.93 2.41 9.87
CA GLN A 152 -20.42 3.11 8.68
C GLN A 152 -20.46 4.62 8.91
N ILE A 153 -20.01 5.38 7.93
CA ILE A 153 -19.94 6.84 7.96
C ILE A 153 -21.34 7.43 7.70
N SER A 154 -21.85 8.29 8.57
CA SER A 154 -23.08 9.03 8.35
C SER A 154 -22.89 10.21 7.37
N GLU A 155 -23.99 10.78 6.86
CA GLU A 155 -23.94 11.98 6.02
C GLU A 155 -23.34 13.18 6.75
N GLU A 156 -23.67 13.33 8.03
CA GLU A 156 -23.18 14.42 8.87
C GLU A 156 -21.68 14.30 9.11
N GLU A 157 -21.20 13.11 9.46
CA GLU A 157 -19.76 12.83 9.62
C GLU A 157 -19.01 13.09 8.32
N TYR A 158 -19.54 12.62 7.19
CA TYR A 158 -18.91 12.83 5.90
C TYR A 158 -18.81 14.31 5.52
N ALA A 159 -19.86 15.09 5.82
CA ALA A 159 -19.87 16.53 5.55
C ALA A 159 -18.86 17.27 6.46
N ASP A 160 -18.80 16.90 7.74
CA ASP A 160 -17.85 17.47 8.70
C ASP A 160 -16.41 17.13 8.30
N TRP A 161 -16.11 15.88 7.99
CA TRP A 161 -14.78 15.45 7.52
C TRP A 161 -14.34 16.21 6.28
N ARG A 162 -15.23 16.43 5.32
CA ARG A 162 -14.90 17.26 4.16
C ARG A 162 -14.53 18.69 4.54
N GLY A 163 -15.22 19.26 5.54
CA GLY A 163 -14.90 20.57 6.09
C GLY A 163 -13.50 20.59 6.75
N GLN A 164 -13.18 19.56 7.53
CA GLN A 164 -11.89 19.43 8.19
C GLN A 164 -10.75 19.20 7.18
N ILE A 165 -10.93 18.32 6.19
CA ILE A 165 -9.95 18.05 5.13
C ILE A 165 -9.60 19.34 4.37
N ASN A 166 -10.58 20.18 4.07
CA ASN A 166 -10.35 21.44 3.35
C ASN A 166 -9.45 22.42 4.16
N ARG A 167 -9.49 22.37 5.49
CA ARG A 167 -8.68 23.22 6.38
C ARG A 167 -7.23 22.75 6.54
N ILE A 168 -6.92 21.52 6.12
CA ILE A 168 -5.55 21.00 6.21
C ILE A 168 -4.62 21.83 5.33
N SER A 169 -3.48 22.23 5.90
CA SER A 169 -2.49 23.04 5.23
C SER A 169 -1.51 22.22 4.40
N LEU A 170 -0.90 22.87 3.42
CA LEU A 170 0.28 22.34 2.70
C LEU A 170 1.45 23.25 3.00
N SER A 171 2.58 22.68 3.42
CA SER A 171 3.82 23.43 3.60
C SER A 171 4.42 23.85 2.24
N ALA A 172 5.28 24.86 2.27
CA ALA A 172 6.05 25.26 1.08
C ALA A 172 6.91 24.12 0.54
N GLU A 173 7.40 23.25 1.42
CA GLU A 173 8.20 22.06 1.08
C GLU A 173 7.39 21.05 0.27
N ILE A 174 6.18 20.73 0.68
CA ILE A 174 5.29 19.83 -0.06
C ILE A 174 4.95 20.39 -1.44
N LEU A 175 4.72 21.71 -1.52
CA LEU A 175 4.49 22.40 -2.80
C LEU A 175 5.72 22.35 -3.69
N HIS A 176 6.92 22.52 -3.12
CA HIS A 176 8.18 22.39 -3.84
C HIS A 176 8.37 20.98 -4.38
N TYR A 177 8.15 19.95 -3.56
CA TYR A 177 8.19 18.55 -3.97
C TYR A 177 7.25 18.28 -5.16
N ILE A 178 5.98 18.66 -5.05
CA ILE A 178 5.00 18.47 -6.13
C ILE A 178 5.46 19.16 -7.42
N THR A 179 6.04 20.36 -7.30
CA THR A 179 6.55 21.12 -8.43
C THR A 179 7.75 20.44 -9.09
N ASN A 180 8.64 19.84 -8.30
CA ASN A 180 9.78 19.09 -8.80
C ASN A 180 9.32 17.83 -9.54
N VAL A 181 8.43 17.03 -8.94
CA VAL A 181 7.85 15.86 -9.62
C VAL A 181 7.18 16.28 -10.93
N ARG A 182 6.37 17.34 -10.94
CA ARG A 182 5.75 17.87 -12.17
C ARG A 182 6.76 18.25 -13.23
N ARG A 183 7.89 18.80 -12.84
CA ARG A 183 8.99 19.19 -13.77
C ARG A 183 9.69 17.98 -14.35
N GLN A 184 9.96 16.97 -13.53
CA GLN A 184 10.64 15.74 -13.93
C GLN A 184 9.76 14.88 -14.86
N LEU A 185 8.45 14.82 -14.65
CA LEU A 185 7.51 14.08 -15.50
C LEU A 185 7.58 14.50 -16.96
N LYS A 186 7.96 15.75 -17.24
CA LYS A 186 8.12 16.25 -18.62
C LYS A 186 9.30 15.65 -19.36
N ARG A 187 10.22 14.97 -18.66
CA ARG A 187 11.48 14.43 -19.20
C ARG A 187 11.74 12.99 -18.77
N LEU A 188 10.73 12.37 -18.18
CA LEU A 188 10.90 11.07 -17.51
C LEU A 188 11.13 9.92 -18.49
N LEU A 189 10.42 9.93 -19.61
CA LEU A 189 10.45 8.86 -20.59
C LEU A 189 11.07 9.34 -21.90
N LEU A 190 11.70 8.42 -22.58
CA LEU A 190 12.17 8.61 -23.97
C LEU A 190 11.27 7.80 -24.88
N ASP A 191 10.91 8.36 -26.03
CA ASP A 191 10.26 7.62 -27.11
C ASP A 191 11.28 6.72 -27.85
N ASP A 192 10.81 5.98 -28.86
CA ASP A 192 11.65 5.09 -29.67
C ASP A 192 12.75 5.83 -30.45
N GLU A 193 12.61 7.14 -30.63
CA GLU A 193 13.56 8.02 -31.27
C GLU A 193 14.53 8.68 -30.26
N GLY A 194 14.40 8.39 -28.97
CA GLY A 194 15.21 8.97 -27.90
C GLY A 194 14.78 10.40 -27.50
N THR A 195 13.62 10.86 -27.96
CA THR A 195 13.05 12.17 -27.60
C THR A 195 12.26 12.04 -26.30
N ALA A 196 12.32 13.05 -25.41
CA ALA A 196 11.61 13.02 -24.14
C ALA A 196 10.09 12.98 -24.35
N ARG A 197 9.46 11.87 -23.94
CA ARG A 197 8.00 11.72 -23.91
C ARG A 197 7.44 12.43 -22.67
N ASN A 198 6.53 13.38 -22.89
CA ASN A 198 5.90 14.14 -21.83
C ASN A 198 4.71 13.38 -21.24
N VAL A 199 4.78 13.00 -19.98
CA VAL A 199 3.62 12.48 -19.24
C VAL A 199 2.74 13.66 -18.85
N TYR A 200 1.63 13.84 -19.57
CA TYR A 200 0.70 14.93 -19.32
C TYR A 200 -0.25 14.62 -18.16
N ILE A 201 -0.28 15.51 -17.20
CA ILE A 201 -1.22 15.48 -16.06
C ILE A 201 -2.01 16.78 -16.06
N SER A 202 -3.34 16.68 -16.13
CA SER A 202 -4.21 17.85 -16.14
C SER A 202 -4.17 18.64 -14.83
N ASP A 203 -4.37 19.97 -14.89
CA ASP A 203 -4.42 20.82 -13.70
C ASP A 203 -5.57 20.43 -12.75
N ARG A 204 -6.65 19.87 -13.31
CA ARG A 204 -7.74 19.28 -12.51
C ARG A 204 -7.23 18.09 -11.70
N ARG A 205 -6.47 17.18 -12.31
CA ARG A 205 -5.91 16.02 -11.62
C ARG A 205 -4.97 16.46 -10.50
N TRP A 206 -4.13 17.47 -10.72
CA TRP A 206 -3.28 18.04 -9.66
C TRP A 206 -4.10 18.61 -8.49
N LYS A 207 -5.21 19.29 -8.75
CA LYS A 207 -6.11 19.74 -7.67
C LYS A 207 -6.73 18.57 -6.88
N ASN A 208 -7.13 17.52 -7.56
CA ASN A 208 -7.67 16.32 -6.90
C ASN A 208 -6.60 15.56 -6.12
N ILE A 209 -5.36 15.51 -6.62
CA ILE A 209 -4.21 14.97 -5.88
C ILE A 209 -4.02 15.71 -4.56
N VAL A 210 -4.03 17.03 -4.56
CA VAL A 210 -3.93 17.83 -3.34
C VAL A 210 -5.03 17.47 -2.34
N GLN A 211 -6.26 17.26 -2.79
CA GLN A 211 -7.35 16.81 -1.92
C GLN A 211 -7.09 15.41 -1.35
N LEU A 212 -6.51 14.50 -2.14
CA LEU A 212 -6.12 13.17 -1.67
C LEU A 212 -5.05 13.25 -0.58
N LEU A 213 -4.00 14.08 -0.78
CA LEU A 213 -2.96 14.27 0.21
C LEU A 213 -3.50 14.84 1.53
N LYS A 214 -4.40 15.81 1.45
CA LYS A 214 -5.10 16.36 2.61
C LYS A 214 -5.95 15.30 3.31
N ALA A 215 -6.68 14.47 2.55
CA ALA A 215 -7.46 13.38 3.11
C ALA A 215 -6.56 12.34 3.81
N SER A 216 -5.38 12.03 3.26
CA SER A 216 -4.39 11.17 3.90
C SER A 216 -3.93 11.75 5.23
N ALA A 217 -3.57 13.03 5.28
CA ALA A 217 -3.18 13.70 6.51
C ALA A 217 -4.30 13.68 7.56
N PHE A 218 -5.56 13.93 7.13
CA PHE A 218 -6.74 13.87 7.99
C PHE A 218 -6.94 12.49 8.63
N ILE A 219 -6.91 11.42 7.82
CA ILE A 219 -7.07 10.03 8.31
C ILE A 219 -5.99 9.68 9.34
N ASN A 220 -4.79 10.25 9.19
CA ASN A 220 -3.68 10.09 10.13
C ASN A 220 -3.69 11.10 11.29
N GLY A 221 -4.79 11.81 11.52
CA GLY A 221 -4.98 12.75 12.64
C GLY A 221 -4.11 14.00 12.57
N ARG A 222 -3.66 14.42 11.38
CA ARG A 222 -2.79 15.57 11.19
C ARG A 222 -3.52 16.77 10.60
N THR A 223 -3.07 17.96 10.93
CA THR A 223 -3.58 19.23 10.42
C THR A 223 -2.77 19.79 9.25
N GLU A 224 -1.68 19.13 8.90
CA GLU A 224 -0.78 19.49 7.81
C GLU A 224 -0.34 18.24 7.05
N VAL A 225 -0.20 18.36 5.72
CA VAL A 225 0.32 17.32 4.85
C VAL A 225 1.83 17.17 5.09
N ASN A 226 2.30 15.94 5.26
CA ASN A 226 3.71 15.63 5.39
C ASN A 226 4.22 14.70 4.27
N SER A 227 5.49 14.34 4.33
CA SER A 227 6.15 13.52 3.31
C SER A 227 5.54 12.13 3.15
N SER A 228 4.97 11.53 4.21
CA SER A 228 4.34 10.20 4.12
C SER A 228 3.07 10.21 3.27
N ASP A 229 2.37 11.35 3.20
CA ASP A 229 1.17 11.49 2.37
C ASP A 229 1.47 11.52 0.88
N LEU A 230 2.72 11.75 0.50
CA LEU A 230 3.15 11.77 -0.90
C LEU A 230 3.29 10.36 -1.50
N LEU A 231 3.35 9.31 -0.68
CA LEU A 231 3.51 7.93 -1.17
C LEU A 231 2.43 7.51 -2.17
N PRO A 232 1.13 7.79 -1.99
CA PRO A 232 0.12 7.42 -2.97
C PRO A 232 0.18 8.19 -4.30
N LEU A 233 1.04 9.22 -4.40
CA LEU A 233 1.10 10.12 -5.55
C LEU A 233 1.35 9.38 -6.86
N TYR A 234 2.22 8.35 -6.85
CA TYR A 234 2.53 7.60 -8.06
C TYR A 234 1.31 6.92 -8.68
N HIS A 235 0.34 6.50 -7.87
CA HIS A 235 -0.92 5.95 -8.38
C HIS A 235 -1.80 6.97 -9.12
N CYS A 236 -1.50 8.25 -8.99
CA CYS A 236 -2.26 9.34 -9.60
C CYS A 236 -1.61 9.90 -10.87
N LEU A 237 -0.37 9.52 -11.20
CA LEU A 237 0.43 10.24 -12.18
C LEU A 237 0.62 9.50 -13.51
N TRP A 238 0.36 8.21 -13.60
CA TRP A 238 0.56 7.45 -14.84
C TRP A 238 -0.72 7.43 -15.71
N ASN A 239 -0.55 7.30 -17.00
CA ASN A 239 -1.62 7.13 -17.99
C ASN A 239 -1.53 5.74 -18.65
N GLU A 240 -0.33 5.23 -18.87
CA GLU A 240 -0.03 3.95 -19.51
C GLU A 240 0.76 3.04 -18.58
N VAL A 241 0.71 1.73 -18.80
CA VAL A 241 1.31 0.73 -17.90
C VAL A 241 2.83 0.87 -17.83
N ASP A 242 3.48 1.19 -18.95
CA ASP A 242 4.93 1.40 -19.04
C ASP A 242 5.42 2.63 -18.26
N GLU A 243 4.53 3.57 -17.95
CA GLU A 243 4.81 4.75 -17.13
C GLU A 243 4.83 4.44 -15.63
N CYS A 244 4.19 3.34 -15.19
CA CYS A 244 3.99 3.06 -13.76
C CYS A 244 5.30 2.97 -12.99
N GLU A 245 6.22 2.13 -13.43
CA GLU A 245 7.48 1.90 -12.72
C GLU A 245 8.40 3.10 -12.75
N PRO A 246 8.65 3.77 -13.90
CA PRO A 246 9.43 5.00 -13.93
C PRO A 246 8.87 6.12 -13.05
N ILE A 247 7.54 6.28 -13.01
CA ILE A 247 6.89 7.29 -12.16
C ILE A 247 7.00 6.91 -10.67
N HIS A 248 6.83 5.64 -10.34
CA HIS A 248 7.02 5.17 -8.98
C HIS A 248 8.44 5.48 -8.48
N GLN A 249 9.45 5.12 -9.28
CA GLN A 249 10.84 5.40 -8.94
C GLN A 249 11.13 6.91 -8.84
N LEU A 250 10.54 7.73 -9.73
CA LEU A 250 10.66 9.19 -9.64
C LEU A 250 10.11 9.72 -8.31
N VAL A 251 8.88 9.35 -7.96
CA VAL A 251 8.22 9.82 -6.72
C VAL A 251 9.03 9.43 -5.50
N ILE A 252 9.49 8.18 -5.43
CA ILE A 252 10.31 7.69 -4.31
C ILE A 252 11.65 8.42 -4.25
N ARG A 253 12.36 8.56 -5.38
CA ARG A 253 13.64 9.27 -5.43
C ARG A 253 13.53 10.70 -4.95
N GLU A 254 12.56 11.47 -5.47
CA GLU A 254 12.37 12.87 -5.06
C GLU A 254 12.02 12.97 -3.56
N LEU A 255 11.24 12.02 -3.03
CA LEU A 255 10.90 11.95 -1.62
C LEU A 255 12.15 11.73 -0.75
N PHE A 256 12.99 10.77 -1.12
CA PHE A 256 14.21 10.47 -0.37
C PHE A 256 15.27 11.58 -0.51
N THR A 257 15.41 12.20 -1.68
CA THR A 257 16.33 13.33 -1.87
C THR A 257 16.00 14.47 -0.92
N SER A 258 14.73 14.85 -0.84
CA SER A 258 14.26 15.90 0.09
C SER A 258 14.49 15.53 1.56
N CYS A 259 14.32 14.25 1.93
CA CYS A 259 14.61 13.79 3.28
C CYS A 259 16.11 13.77 3.59
N LEU A 260 16.96 13.42 2.64
CA LEU A 260 18.41 13.40 2.82
C LEU A 260 18.99 14.81 2.97
N GLU A 261 18.55 15.77 2.17
CA GLU A 261 18.93 17.19 2.29
C GLU A 261 18.60 17.73 3.69
N LYS A 262 17.40 17.44 4.20
CA LYS A 262 17.05 17.79 5.60
C LYS A 262 17.92 17.11 6.63
N MET A 263 18.24 15.84 6.45
CA MET A 263 19.13 15.14 7.38
C MET A 263 20.53 15.73 7.37
N GLU A 264 21.02 16.19 6.22
CA GLU A 264 22.31 16.88 6.13
C GLU A 264 22.28 18.22 6.85
N GLU A 265 21.24 19.05 6.64
CA GLU A 265 21.06 20.32 7.35
C GLU A 265 20.97 20.13 8.88
N ILE A 266 20.16 19.15 9.32
CA ILE A 266 20.04 18.81 10.75
C ILE A 266 21.38 18.29 11.27
N THR A 267 22.10 17.47 10.50
CA THR A 267 23.40 16.93 10.91
C THR A 267 24.44 18.04 11.03
N GLU A 268 24.46 19.00 10.11
CA GLU A 268 25.34 20.17 10.19
C GLU A 268 24.98 21.08 11.38
N ALA A 269 23.69 21.34 11.61
CA ALA A 269 23.22 22.09 12.78
C ALA A 269 23.59 21.39 14.10
N ILE A 270 23.47 20.05 14.13
CA ILE A 270 23.88 19.20 15.26
C ILE A 270 25.40 19.25 15.47
N LYS A 271 26.20 19.18 14.41
CA LYS A 271 27.65 19.27 14.50
C LYS A 271 28.13 20.63 15.04
N SER A 272 27.41 21.70 14.74
CA SER A 272 27.73 23.06 15.18
C SER A 272 27.33 23.37 16.62
N ASP A 273 26.48 22.59 17.26
CA ASP A 273 26.03 22.79 18.64
C ASP A 273 27.05 22.21 19.65
N ILE A 274 27.73 23.09 20.38
CA ILE A 274 28.74 22.71 21.42
C ILE A 274 28.15 21.81 22.51
N ARG A 275 26.83 21.91 22.79
CA ARG A 275 26.15 21.05 23.78
C ARG A 275 26.05 19.61 23.33
N ILE A 276 25.94 19.38 22.02
CA ILE A 276 25.87 18.05 21.44
C ILE A 276 27.25 17.40 21.35
N SER A 277 28.33 18.16 21.17
CA SER A 277 29.68 17.60 21.26
C SER A 277 29.97 17.03 22.66
N ARG A 278 29.46 17.64 23.73
CA ARG A 278 29.57 17.07 25.10
C ARG A 278 28.77 15.77 25.28
N VAL A 279 27.55 15.71 24.73
CA VAL A 279 26.72 14.49 24.76
C VAL A 279 27.35 13.38 23.90
N ARG A 280 27.94 13.74 22.75
CA ARG A 280 28.65 12.78 21.88
C ARG A 280 29.88 12.23 22.57
N GLN A 281 30.67 13.06 23.24
CA GLN A 281 31.83 12.63 24.01
C GLN A 281 31.42 11.73 25.18
N ALA A 282 30.37 12.08 25.92
CA ALA A 282 29.83 11.23 26.97
C ALA A 282 29.27 9.92 26.44
N LEU A 283 28.69 9.88 25.24
CA LEU A 283 28.23 8.66 24.56
C LEU A 283 29.39 7.79 24.06
N GLU A 284 30.47 8.39 23.55
CA GLU A 284 31.69 7.66 23.18
C GLU A 284 32.40 7.11 24.42
N ASP A 285 32.49 7.89 25.49
CA ASP A 285 33.02 7.44 26.78
C ASP A 285 32.17 6.30 27.36
N PHE A 286 30.85 6.40 27.24
CA PHE A 286 29.94 5.32 27.63
C PHE A 286 30.12 4.08 26.76
N LYS A 287 30.27 4.20 25.43
CA LYS A 287 30.55 3.09 24.51
C LYS A 287 31.92 2.44 24.79
N ASN A 288 32.92 3.24 25.16
CA ASN A 288 34.26 2.75 25.45
C ASN A 288 34.37 2.10 26.85
N ASN A 289 33.54 2.58 27.80
CA ASN A 289 33.53 2.06 29.18
C ASN A 289 32.48 0.96 29.42
N CYS A 290 31.49 0.82 28.55
CA CYS A 290 30.64 -0.36 28.56
C CYS A 290 31.41 -1.53 27.95
N SER A 291 31.63 -2.60 28.74
CA SER A 291 32.06 -3.90 28.21
C SER A 291 31.23 -4.26 26.99
N PRO A 292 31.83 -4.70 25.89
CA PRO A 292 31.09 -5.02 24.69
C PRO A 292 30.02 -6.04 25.03
N ARG A 293 28.76 -5.63 24.98
CA ARG A 293 27.66 -6.59 24.95
C ARG A 293 27.87 -7.41 23.69
N ASN A 294 28.08 -8.70 23.88
CA ASN A 294 28.18 -9.64 22.78
C ASN A 294 26.89 -9.51 21.98
N GLU A 295 26.96 -8.98 20.77
CA GLU A 295 25.84 -8.92 19.85
C GLU A 295 25.84 -10.19 19.02
N LEU A 296 24.69 -10.83 18.89
CA LEU A 296 24.54 -12.01 18.06
C LEU A 296 24.75 -11.66 16.60
N GLU A 297 25.38 -12.55 15.85
CA GLU A 297 25.53 -12.42 14.41
C GLU A 297 24.19 -12.71 13.71
N ILE A 298 23.71 -11.77 12.90
CA ILE A 298 22.51 -11.94 12.09
C ILE A 298 22.92 -12.48 10.72
N THR A 299 22.35 -13.61 10.33
CA THR A 299 22.52 -14.24 9.02
C THR A 299 21.23 -14.04 8.20
N ASP A 300 21.38 -13.76 6.90
CA ASP A 300 20.24 -13.56 5.96
C ASP A 300 19.19 -12.58 6.48
N TYR A 301 19.60 -11.53 7.19
CA TYR A 301 18.77 -10.46 7.77
C TYR A 301 17.76 -10.88 8.86
N PHE A 302 17.49 -12.18 9.03
CA PHE A 302 16.38 -12.63 9.87
C PHE A 302 16.74 -13.75 10.86
N TYR A 303 17.93 -14.33 10.80
CA TYR A 303 18.27 -15.53 11.55
C TYR A 303 19.51 -15.34 12.43
N TYR A 304 19.47 -15.97 13.62
CA TYR A 304 20.65 -16.17 14.45
C TYR A 304 21.16 -17.61 14.28
N HIS A 305 22.47 -17.78 14.19
CA HIS A 305 23.11 -19.09 14.09
C HIS A 305 23.24 -19.74 15.45
N VAL A 306 22.75 -20.97 15.59
CA VAL A 306 22.89 -21.83 16.77
C VAL A 306 24.10 -22.77 16.51
N GLU A 307 25.17 -22.60 17.28
CA GLU A 307 26.37 -23.39 17.10
C GLU A 307 26.23 -24.78 17.76
N GLU A 308 26.97 -25.76 17.28
CA GLU A 308 27.07 -27.12 17.84
C GLU A 308 25.75 -27.92 17.88
N HIS A 309 24.72 -27.49 17.21
CA HIS A 309 23.45 -28.23 17.10
C HIS A 309 23.40 -29.09 15.84
N GLY A 310 23.49 -30.43 16.00
CA GLY A 310 23.38 -31.38 14.89
C GLY A 310 24.63 -31.44 13.99
N THR A 311 24.52 -32.14 12.85
CA THR A 311 25.61 -32.33 11.87
C THR A 311 25.64 -31.21 10.81
N GLY A 312 24.69 -30.28 10.82
CA GLY A 312 24.56 -29.17 9.88
C GLY A 312 24.51 -27.81 10.56
N HIS A 313 24.18 -26.79 9.80
CA HIS A 313 23.97 -25.43 10.33
C HIS A 313 22.55 -25.25 10.80
N THR A 314 22.35 -24.93 12.07
CA THR A 314 21.02 -24.66 12.64
C THR A 314 20.83 -23.16 12.89
N TYR A 315 19.68 -22.66 12.51
CA TYR A 315 19.32 -21.24 12.63
C TYR A 315 17.98 -21.09 13.33
N ILE A 316 17.85 -20.04 14.14
CA ILE A 316 16.58 -19.63 14.74
C ILE A 316 16.17 -18.25 14.21
N PHE A 317 14.89 -18.07 13.91
CA PHE A 317 14.37 -16.79 13.49
C PHE A 317 14.54 -15.74 14.61
N ALA A 318 15.15 -14.59 14.30
CA ALA A 318 15.56 -13.61 15.28
C ALA A 318 14.41 -13.13 16.18
N VAL A 319 13.21 -12.91 15.59
CA VAL A 319 12.02 -12.50 16.36
C VAL A 319 11.58 -13.60 17.33
N ASP A 320 11.67 -14.87 16.91
CA ASP A 320 11.31 -16.01 17.77
C ASP A 320 12.29 -16.11 18.94
N TYR A 321 13.61 -15.95 18.70
CA TYR A 321 14.62 -15.97 19.74
C TYR A 321 14.45 -14.83 20.77
N LEU A 322 14.22 -13.62 20.29
CA LEU A 322 14.02 -12.45 21.15
C LEU A 322 12.76 -12.57 22.03
N ALA A 323 11.76 -13.30 21.58
CA ALA A 323 10.52 -13.57 22.31
C ALA A 323 10.63 -14.71 23.34
N LEU A 324 11.76 -15.45 23.36
CA LEU A 324 11.99 -16.53 24.33
C LEU A 324 12.15 -15.97 25.74
N LYS A 325 11.61 -16.69 26.70
CA LYS A 325 11.80 -16.42 28.13
C LYS A 325 13.04 -17.15 28.65
N GLU A 326 13.64 -16.60 29.69
CA GLU A 326 14.69 -17.30 30.43
C GLU A 326 14.13 -18.52 31.16
N GLN A 327 14.97 -19.55 31.31
CA GLN A 327 14.63 -20.75 32.08
C GLN A 327 14.55 -20.41 33.58
N LYS A 328 13.34 -20.12 34.07
CA LYS A 328 13.00 -19.91 35.48
C LYS A 328 11.85 -20.83 35.85
N LYS A 329 11.75 -21.20 37.14
CA LYS A 329 10.67 -22.11 37.63
C LYS A 329 9.24 -21.66 37.27
N GLU A 330 9.07 -20.37 37.03
CA GLU A 330 7.77 -19.74 36.71
C GLU A 330 7.47 -19.65 35.21
N ASN A 331 8.45 -19.91 34.35
CA ASN A 331 8.32 -19.75 32.90
C ASN A 331 8.06 -21.09 32.21
N ALA A 332 6.97 -21.16 31.43
CA ALA A 332 6.74 -22.30 30.56
C ALA A 332 7.65 -22.25 29.30
N PRO A 333 8.12 -23.42 28.80
CA PRO A 333 8.89 -23.49 27.57
C PRO A 333 8.09 -22.99 26.37
N LYS A 334 8.76 -22.39 25.41
CA LYS A 334 8.16 -22.06 24.14
C LYS A 334 8.29 -23.27 23.20
N GLN A 335 7.16 -23.76 22.72
CA GLN A 335 7.16 -24.84 21.73
C GLN A 335 7.60 -24.34 20.37
N ALA A 336 8.48 -25.10 19.72
CA ALA A 336 9.02 -24.80 18.40
C ALA A 336 9.16 -26.07 17.56
N VAL A 337 9.41 -25.90 16.29
CA VAL A 337 9.70 -26.99 15.35
C VAL A 337 11.02 -26.73 14.66
N ILE A 338 11.84 -27.76 14.55
CA ILE A 338 13.06 -27.79 13.73
C ILE A 338 12.73 -28.52 12.43
N TYR A 339 13.04 -27.92 11.31
CA TYR A 339 12.82 -28.50 9.99
C TYR A 339 14.00 -28.17 9.05
N PRO A 340 14.30 -29.03 8.04
CA PRO A 340 15.28 -28.72 7.02
C PRO A 340 14.89 -27.49 6.22
N ASP A 341 15.84 -26.63 5.91
CA ASP A 341 15.61 -25.47 5.03
C ASP A 341 15.40 -25.97 3.58
N PRO A 342 14.22 -25.77 2.98
CA PRO A 342 13.96 -26.26 1.63
C PRO A 342 14.81 -25.60 0.54
N LEU A 343 15.37 -24.41 0.83
CA LEU A 343 16.18 -23.63 -0.11
C LEU A 343 17.68 -23.88 0.03
N ASN A 344 18.14 -24.38 1.20
CA ASN A 344 19.57 -24.55 1.50
C ASN A 344 19.83 -25.94 2.10
N PRO A 345 20.22 -26.95 1.31
CA PRO A 345 20.56 -28.28 1.80
C PRO A 345 21.66 -28.25 2.87
N GLY A 346 21.44 -28.95 3.98
CA GLY A 346 22.38 -28.98 5.12
C GLY A 346 22.13 -27.90 6.16
N ARG A 347 21.11 -27.07 5.98
CA ARG A 347 20.64 -26.07 6.94
C ARG A 347 19.33 -26.52 7.58
N SER A 348 19.16 -26.23 8.87
CA SER A 348 17.92 -26.45 9.62
C SER A 348 17.43 -25.13 10.22
N ILE A 349 16.11 -24.94 10.24
CA ILE A 349 15.47 -23.72 10.75
C ILE A 349 14.61 -24.07 11.95
N ILE A 350 14.71 -23.26 13.00
CA ILE A 350 13.87 -23.33 14.20
C ILE A 350 12.84 -22.19 14.14
N ARG A 351 11.56 -22.52 14.27
CA ARG A 351 10.45 -21.56 14.33
C ARG A 351 9.54 -21.85 15.51
N CYS A 352 9.15 -20.79 16.23
CA CYS A 352 8.13 -20.84 17.26
C CYS A 352 6.76 -20.55 16.63
N TYR A 353 5.76 -21.37 16.98
CA TYR A 353 4.39 -21.16 16.50
C TYR A 353 3.55 -20.43 17.55
N PRO A 354 2.82 -19.38 17.21
CA PRO A 354 1.84 -18.77 18.07
C PRO A 354 0.60 -19.66 18.12
N GLY A 355 0.43 -20.44 19.22
CA GLY A 355 -0.86 -21.00 19.62
C GLY A 355 -1.48 -22.07 18.72
N GLY A 356 -0.77 -23.14 18.40
CA GLY A 356 -1.36 -24.30 17.73
C GLY A 356 -0.34 -25.43 17.54
N THR A 357 -0.79 -26.68 17.55
CA THR A 357 0.07 -27.83 17.21
C THR A 357 0.30 -27.83 15.70
N PRO A 358 1.56 -27.71 15.20
CA PRO A 358 1.82 -27.84 13.77
C PRO A 358 1.42 -29.23 13.29
N SER A 359 0.88 -29.32 12.08
CA SER A 359 0.63 -30.60 11.42
C SER A 359 1.93 -31.40 11.31
N SER A 360 1.90 -32.67 11.69
CA SER A 360 3.06 -33.56 11.68
C SER A 360 3.41 -33.96 10.25
N SER A 361 4.42 -33.32 9.64
CA SER A 361 5.15 -33.95 8.53
C SER A 361 6.32 -34.75 9.08
N ALA A 362 6.68 -35.88 8.45
CA ALA A 362 7.67 -36.85 8.94
C ALA A 362 9.11 -36.32 9.06
N SER A 363 9.38 -35.08 8.66
CA SER A 363 10.70 -34.41 8.71
C SER A 363 10.80 -33.30 9.76
N GLN A 364 9.79 -33.12 10.62
CA GLN A 364 9.76 -32.03 11.62
C GLN A 364 9.98 -32.58 13.03
N GLN A 365 10.97 -32.03 13.74
CA GLN A 365 11.24 -32.35 15.13
C GLN A 365 10.66 -31.25 16.04
N ARG A 366 9.76 -31.63 16.96
CA ARG A 366 9.22 -30.72 17.98
C ARG A 366 10.18 -30.59 19.14
N VAL A 367 10.41 -29.36 19.59
CA VAL A 367 11.34 -29.04 20.69
C VAL A 367 10.75 -27.95 21.60
N ASN A 368 11.25 -27.92 22.83
CA ASN A 368 10.96 -26.90 23.81
C ASN A 368 12.14 -25.95 23.94
N LEU A 369 11.87 -24.66 23.84
CA LEU A 369 12.91 -23.64 23.84
C LEU A 369 12.84 -22.73 25.06
N TYR A 370 14.04 -22.40 25.58
CA TYR A 370 14.31 -21.28 26.47
C TYR A 370 15.56 -20.56 26.00
N ARG A 371 15.78 -19.34 26.45
CA ARG A 371 17.09 -18.66 26.32
C ARG A 371 17.77 -18.56 27.67
N GLU A 372 19.09 -18.51 27.65
CA GLU A 372 19.92 -18.20 28.82
C GLU A 372 20.81 -17.01 28.46
N GLY A 373 20.44 -15.85 28.98
CA GLY A 373 21.05 -14.58 28.58
C GLY A 373 20.85 -14.25 27.10
N THR A 374 21.89 -13.68 26.49
CA THR A 374 21.99 -13.42 25.04
C THR A 374 22.95 -14.38 24.34
N GLU A 375 23.52 -15.33 25.05
CA GLU A 375 24.62 -16.15 24.54
C GLU A 375 24.22 -17.59 24.23
N TYR A 376 23.13 -18.08 24.81
CA TYR A 376 22.77 -19.49 24.70
C TYR A 376 21.27 -19.68 24.39
N LEU A 377 21.01 -20.72 23.59
CA LEU A 377 19.69 -21.29 23.37
C LEU A 377 19.59 -22.65 24.04
N LEU A 378 18.55 -22.90 24.80
CA LEU A 378 18.27 -24.21 25.34
C LEU A 378 17.20 -24.90 24.47
N ILE A 379 17.53 -26.07 23.96
CA ILE A 379 16.66 -26.93 23.17
C ILE A 379 16.47 -28.24 23.99
N ASP A 380 15.24 -28.48 24.42
CA ASP A 380 14.87 -29.61 25.28
C ASP A 380 15.77 -29.77 26.51
N GLY A 381 16.22 -28.63 27.09
CA GLY A 381 17.09 -28.59 28.25
C GLY A 381 18.60 -28.73 27.96
N VAL A 382 19.00 -28.95 26.73
CA VAL A 382 20.39 -28.94 26.27
C VAL A 382 20.81 -27.56 25.86
N ARG A 383 21.98 -27.10 26.28
CA ARG A 383 22.52 -25.77 26.08
C ARG A 383 23.33 -25.68 24.81
N TYR A 384 23.02 -24.77 23.91
CA TYR A 384 23.73 -24.53 22.66
C TYR A 384 24.19 -23.08 22.58
N PRO A 385 25.48 -22.81 22.23
CA PRO A 385 25.96 -21.45 22.08
C PRO A 385 25.37 -20.78 20.83
N MET A 386 25.11 -19.48 20.97
CA MET A 386 24.68 -18.62 19.86
C MET A 386 25.90 -17.93 19.28
N ARG A 387 26.02 -17.91 17.94
CA ARG A 387 27.17 -17.29 17.28
C ARG A 387 27.24 -15.80 17.57
N GLN A 388 28.33 -15.37 18.16
CA GLN A 388 28.60 -14.00 18.54
C GLN A 388 29.27 -13.25 17.38
N ARG A 389 28.91 -11.98 17.19
CA ARG A 389 29.55 -11.12 16.22
C ARG A 389 30.97 -10.79 16.63
N LYS A 390 31.96 -11.06 15.79
CA LYS A 390 33.33 -10.66 16.02
C LYS A 390 33.51 -9.16 15.88
N LYS A 391 34.22 -8.54 16.82
CA LYS A 391 34.53 -7.12 16.80
C LYS A 391 35.30 -6.78 15.52
N GLY A 392 34.72 -5.94 14.62
CA GLY A 392 35.38 -5.48 13.39
C GLY A 392 34.91 -6.16 12.09
N GLU A 393 34.11 -7.20 12.14
CA GLU A 393 33.48 -7.74 10.92
C GLU A 393 32.33 -6.83 10.46
N LYS A 394 32.52 -6.18 9.31
CA LYS A 394 31.40 -5.57 8.58
C LYS A 394 30.49 -6.70 8.13
N THR A 395 29.18 -6.56 8.32
CA THR A 395 28.19 -7.46 7.73
C THR A 395 28.34 -7.45 6.22
N LEU A 396 29.07 -8.42 5.68
CA LEU A 396 28.98 -8.74 4.26
C LEU A 396 27.74 -9.61 4.09
N PRO A 397 26.86 -9.30 3.13
CA PRO A 397 25.79 -10.23 2.76
C PRO A 397 26.46 -11.53 2.31
N ALA A 398 25.93 -12.66 2.78
CA ALA A 398 26.42 -13.99 2.41
C ALA A 398 26.54 -14.07 0.88
N SER A 399 27.70 -14.48 0.43
CA SER A 399 28.10 -14.55 -0.98
C SER A 399 27.22 -15.51 -1.75
N GLY A 400 26.22 -14.95 -2.40
CA GLY A 400 25.46 -15.59 -3.43
C GLY A 400 25.17 -14.56 -4.50
N LYS A 401 26.08 -14.36 -5.46
CA LYS A 401 26.00 -13.44 -6.60
C LYS A 401 25.79 -11.98 -6.19
N SER A 402 26.82 -11.17 -6.40
CA SER A 402 26.83 -9.73 -6.20
C SER A 402 25.53 -9.09 -6.70
N SER A 403 24.58 -8.91 -5.82
CA SER A 403 23.60 -7.86 -5.99
C SER A 403 24.37 -6.58 -5.70
N GLN A 404 24.82 -5.89 -6.75
CA GLN A 404 25.18 -4.50 -6.65
C GLN A 404 24.10 -3.83 -5.80
N SER A 405 24.51 -3.11 -4.77
CA SER A 405 23.62 -2.36 -3.90
C SER A 405 22.66 -1.56 -4.77
N LEU A 406 21.42 -1.43 -4.36
CA LEU A 406 20.43 -0.62 -5.06
C LEU A 406 20.95 0.82 -5.29
N PHE A 407 21.88 1.27 -4.44
CA PHE A 407 22.55 2.56 -4.50
C PHE A 407 23.66 2.66 -5.56
N ASP A 408 24.29 1.53 -5.93
CA ASP A 408 25.34 1.51 -6.96
C ASP A 408 24.78 1.57 -8.40
N LYS A 409 23.47 1.46 -8.56
CA LYS A 409 22.77 1.55 -9.85
C LYS A 409 22.13 2.91 -10.13
N LEU A 410 22.25 3.86 -9.20
CA LEU A 410 21.81 5.22 -9.45
C LEU A 410 22.86 5.93 -10.32
N PRO A 411 22.49 6.48 -11.49
CA PRO A 411 23.41 7.29 -12.27
C PRO A 411 23.81 8.52 -11.46
N GLN A 412 25.12 8.79 -11.47
CA GLN A 412 25.73 9.98 -10.86
C GLN A 412 25.18 11.27 -11.46
#